data_ef88c869f7e392f185babed3e45764e5
#
_entry.id   ef88c869f7e392f185babed3e45764e5
#
_cell.length_a   1.000
_cell.length_b   1.000
_cell.length_c   1.000
_cell.angle_alpha   90.00
_cell.angle_beta   90.00
_cell.angle_gamma   90.00
#
_symmetry.space_group_name_H-M   'P 1'
#
loop_
_entity.id
_entity.type
_entity.pdbx_description
1 polymer ?
#
loop_
_entity_poly.entity_id
_entity_poly.type
_entity_poly.pdbx_seq_one_letter_code
_entity_poly.pdbx_strand_id
1 'polypeptide(L)'
;GNFDVIHPGYIKMFKECAEQCDSLIILLHTDPSIERPHKLKPILSADERKEVLTSIKYVADVVRYTYEEQLLDLLKIGEFDVRFLGDDYIGKPFTGDNLKIPIHYLSRDHGWSTTKFKKLIAESYEKSSNS
;
A
#
# COMPACT_ATOMS: atom_id res chain seq x y z
N GLY A 1 0.81 3.64 0.70
CA GLY A 1 1.79 2.63 0.28
C GLY A 1 2.06 2.67 -1.21
N ASN A 2 3.08 1.94 -1.67
CA ASN A 2 3.44 1.93 -3.10
C ASN A 2 2.70 0.87 -3.92
N PHE A 3 2.24 -0.21 -3.30
CA PHE A 3 1.44 -1.26 -3.94
C PHE A 3 2.03 -1.72 -5.28
N ASP A 4 3.34 -1.96 -5.32
CA ASP A 4 4.07 -2.21 -6.57
C ASP A 4 3.66 -3.53 -7.24
N VAL A 5 3.69 -4.61 -6.49
CA VAL A 5 3.32 -5.94 -7.00
C VAL A 5 2.19 -6.48 -6.12
N ILE A 6 1.01 -6.62 -6.72
CA ILE A 6 -0.18 -7.10 -6.00
C ILE A 6 -0.10 -8.62 -5.81
N HIS A 7 -0.31 -9.05 -4.57
CA HIS A 7 -0.33 -10.46 -4.17
C HIS A 7 -1.61 -10.72 -3.35
N PRO A 8 -1.94 -11.99 -3.07
CA PRO A 8 -3.18 -12.31 -2.33
C PRO A 8 -3.33 -11.62 -0.99
N GLY A 9 -2.23 -11.29 -0.32
CA GLY A 9 -2.27 -10.56 0.95
C GLY A 9 -2.90 -9.18 0.82
N TYR A 10 -2.62 -8.45 -0.26
CA TYR A 10 -3.27 -7.16 -0.54
C TYR A 10 -4.77 -7.33 -0.77
N ILE A 11 -5.16 -8.36 -1.52
CA ILE A 11 -6.58 -8.62 -1.79
C ILE A 11 -7.33 -8.90 -0.49
N LYS A 12 -6.76 -9.70 0.41
CA LYS A 12 -7.33 -9.98 1.73
C LYS A 12 -7.48 -8.69 2.56
N MET A 13 -6.46 -7.83 2.56
CA MET A 13 -6.51 -6.56 3.25
C MET A 13 -7.56 -5.60 2.67
N PHE A 14 -7.64 -5.48 1.35
CA PHE A 14 -8.63 -4.62 0.70
C PHE A 14 -10.06 -5.10 0.96
N LYS A 15 -10.27 -6.41 1.00
CA LYS A 15 -11.57 -6.99 1.35
C LYS A 15 -11.96 -6.60 2.78
N GLU A 16 -11.04 -6.72 3.74
CA GLU A 16 -11.28 -6.32 5.12
C GLU A 16 -11.59 -4.82 5.21
N CYS A 17 -10.83 -3.97 4.49
CA CYS A 17 -11.09 -2.53 4.42
C CYS A 17 -12.50 -2.24 3.91
N ALA A 18 -12.90 -2.89 2.82
CA ALA A 18 -14.21 -2.68 2.20
C ALA A 18 -15.37 -3.10 3.11
N GLU A 19 -15.15 -4.03 4.02
CA GLU A 19 -16.13 -4.44 5.03
C GLU A 19 -16.31 -3.39 6.13
N GLN A 20 -15.34 -2.47 6.30
CA GLN A 20 -15.31 -1.46 7.35
C GLN A 20 -15.67 -0.05 6.87
N CYS A 21 -15.89 0.15 5.57
CA CYS A 21 -16.20 1.46 5.01
C CYS A 21 -17.07 1.34 3.75
N ASP A 22 -17.70 2.44 3.36
CA ASP A 22 -18.54 2.48 2.16
C ASP A 22 -17.71 2.59 0.88
N SER A 23 -16.61 3.34 0.93
CA SER A 23 -15.74 3.58 -0.22
C SER A 23 -14.29 3.55 0.22
N LEU A 24 -13.53 2.59 -0.32
CA LEU A 24 -12.10 2.48 -0.05
C LEU A 24 -11.31 3.31 -1.06
N ILE A 25 -10.57 4.27 -0.57
CA ILE A 25 -9.66 5.11 -1.37
C ILE A 25 -8.22 4.72 -1.03
N ILE A 26 -7.44 4.41 -2.06
CA ILE A 26 -6.03 4.09 -1.91
C ILE A 26 -5.21 5.37 -2.12
N LEU A 27 -4.33 5.69 -1.16
CA LEU A 27 -3.35 6.76 -1.32
C LEU A 27 -2.05 6.11 -1.81
N LEU A 28 -1.76 6.31 -3.09
CA LEU A 28 -0.67 5.64 -3.80
C LEU A 28 0.61 6.48 -3.79
N HIS A 29 1.65 5.95 -3.16
CA HIS A 29 2.98 6.56 -3.15
C HIS A 29 3.68 6.29 -4.48
N THR A 30 4.02 7.34 -5.22
CA THR A 30 4.57 7.18 -6.58
C THR A 30 5.95 6.56 -6.56
N ASP A 31 6.85 7.02 -5.68
CA ASP A 31 8.19 6.45 -5.54
C ASP A 31 8.76 6.72 -4.14
N PRO A 32 8.70 5.73 -3.23
CA PRO A 32 9.23 5.90 -1.88
C PRO A 32 10.75 6.07 -1.83
N SER A 33 11.48 5.71 -2.90
CA SER A 33 12.94 5.84 -2.92
C SER A 33 13.42 7.28 -3.03
N ILE A 34 12.57 8.21 -3.45
CA ILE A 34 12.92 9.64 -3.57
C ILE A 34 13.30 10.23 -2.21
N GLU A 35 12.47 10.01 -1.19
CA GLU A 35 12.73 10.50 0.18
C GLU A 35 13.50 9.48 1.03
N ARG A 36 13.45 8.20 0.66
CA ARG A 36 14.09 7.09 1.38
C ARG A 36 14.94 6.28 0.42
N PRO A 37 16.20 6.70 0.14
CA PRO A 37 17.03 6.04 -0.88
C PRO A 37 17.32 4.57 -0.65
N HIS A 38 17.14 4.08 0.60
CA HIS A 38 17.30 2.66 0.94
C HIS A 38 16.10 1.79 0.50
N LYS A 39 14.97 2.41 0.16
CA LYS A 39 13.81 1.68 -0.35
C LYS A 39 14.00 1.32 -1.82
N LEU A 40 13.48 0.16 -2.21
CA LEU A 40 13.49 -0.24 -3.61
C LEU A 40 12.58 0.66 -4.44
N LYS A 41 13.09 1.05 -5.60
CA LYS A 41 12.27 1.76 -6.58
C LYS A 41 11.18 0.80 -7.09
N PRO A 42 9.93 1.27 -7.28
CA PRO A 42 8.87 0.43 -7.84
C PRO A 42 9.24 -0.10 -9.23
N ILE A 43 8.85 -1.36 -9.49
CA ILE A 43 9.02 -2.01 -10.79
C ILE A 43 8.01 -1.46 -11.78
N LEU A 44 6.76 -1.31 -11.35
CA LEU A 44 5.68 -0.76 -12.17
C LEU A 44 5.63 0.76 -12.01
N SER A 45 5.28 1.46 -13.08
CA SER A 45 5.05 2.91 -13.02
C SER A 45 3.84 3.23 -12.14
N ALA A 46 3.70 4.49 -11.74
CA ALA A 46 2.52 4.92 -10.97
C ALA A 46 1.23 4.73 -11.77
N ASP A 47 1.27 4.98 -13.09
CA ASP A 47 0.12 4.75 -13.98
C ASP A 47 -0.28 3.27 -14.01
N GLU A 48 0.69 2.38 -14.18
CA GLU A 48 0.47 0.94 -14.21
C GLU A 48 -0.09 0.43 -12.88
N ARG A 49 0.47 0.89 -11.77
CA ARG A 49 -0.03 0.51 -10.43
C ARG A 49 -1.44 1.00 -10.20
N LYS A 50 -1.75 2.23 -10.61
CA LYS A 50 -3.09 2.78 -10.52
C LYS A 50 -4.08 1.97 -11.35
N GLU A 51 -3.70 1.55 -12.54
CA GLU A 51 -4.53 0.71 -13.42
C GLU A 51 -4.87 -0.62 -12.74
N VAL A 52 -3.87 -1.29 -12.16
CA VAL A 52 -4.09 -2.55 -11.43
C VAL A 52 -5.01 -2.33 -10.24
N LEU A 53 -4.74 -1.31 -9.43
CA LEU A 53 -5.53 -1.03 -8.21
C LEU A 53 -6.99 -0.68 -8.52
N THR A 54 -7.22 0.13 -9.55
CA THR A 54 -8.60 0.53 -9.93
C THR A 54 -9.39 -0.63 -10.55
N SER A 55 -8.71 -1.70 -10.96
CA SER A 55 -9.35 -2.92 -11.47
C SER A 55 -9.79 -3.88 -10.35
N ILE A 56 -9.39 -3.63 -9.12
CA ILE A 56 -9.77 -4.45 -7.96
C ILE A 56 -11.14 -4.01 -7.45
N LYS A 57 -12.07 -4.95 -7.35
CA LYS A 57 -13.48 -4.66 -7.01
C LYS A 57 -13.68 -3.96 -5.67
N TYR A 58 -12.73 -4.07 -4.74
CA TYR A 58 -12.83 -3.46 -3.42
C TYR A 58 -12.38 -1.99 -3.39
N VAL A 59 -11.73 -1.51 -4.45
CA VAL A 59 -11.13 -0.18 -4.53
C VAL A 59 -12.07 0.77 -5.26
N ALA A 60 -12.47 1.86 -4.59
CA ALA A 60 -13.33 2.87 -5.18
C ALA A 60 -12.56 3.91 -5.98
N ASP A 61 -11.38 4.33 -5.49
CA ASP A 61 -10.54 5.32 -6.16
C ASP A 61 -9.10 5.22 -5.69
N VAL A 62 -8.19 5.82 -6.46
CA VAL A 62 -6.77 5.88 -6.16
C VAL A 62 -6.28 7.31 -6.34
N VAL A 63 -5.67 7.87 -5.31
CA VAL A 63 -5.09 9.22 -5.32
C VAL A 63 -3.58 9.10 -5.11
N ARG A 64 -2.80 9.78 -5.95
CA ARG A 64 -1.34 9.71 -5.91
C ARG A 64 -0.73 10.77 -5.01
N TYR A 65 0.41 10.44 -4.39
CA TYR A 65 1.28 11.41 -3.74
C TYR A 65 2.75 10.97 -3.93
N THR A 66 3.66 11.93 -3.90
CA THR A 66 5.11 11.67 -4.07
C THR A 66 5.86 11.88 -2.77
N TYR A 67 5.54 12.95 -2.03
CA TYR A 67 6.21 13.31 -0.78
C TYR A 67 5.29 13.10 0.41
N GLU A 68 5.85 12.72 1.56
CA GLU A 68 5.08 12.50 2.79
C GLU A 68 4.26 13.73 3.21
N GLU A 69 4.76 14.93 2.92
CA GLU A 69 4.03 16.18 3.13
C GLU A 69 2.71 16.21 2.36
N GLN A 70 2.73 15.71 1.13
CA GLN A 70 1.51 15.61 0.30
C GLN A 70 0.52 14.61 0.88
N LEU A 71 1.02 13.48 1.42
CA LEU A 71 0.17 12.51 2.12
C LEU A 71 -0.52 13.17 3.32
N LEU A 72 0.21 13.95 4.10
CA LEU A 72 -0.34 14.67 5.25
C LEU A 72 -1.45 15.63 4.81
N ASP A 73 -1.23 16.38 3.72
CA ASP A 73 -2.22 17.30 3.17
C ASP A 73 -3.49 16.57 2.71
N LEU A 74 -3.33 15.44 2.01
CA LEU A 74 -4.46 14.61 1.59
C LEU A 74 -5.27 14.09 2.78
N LEU A 75 -4.60 13.66 3.84
CA LEU A 75 -5.26 13.18 5.06
C LEU A 75 -6.04 14.30 5.75
N LYS A 76 -5.55 15.53 5.72
CA LYS A 76 -6.23 16.69 6.31
C LYS A 76 -7.45 17.13 5.50
N ILE A 77 -7.34 17.12 4.18
CA ILE A 77 -8.37 17.64 3.27
C ILE A 77 -9.46 16.59 3.00
N GLY A 78 -9.11 15.31 3.00
CA GLY A 78 -9.95 14.22 2.51
C GLY A 78 -11.18 13.87 3.32
N GLU A 79 -11.31 14.39 4.55
CA GLU A 79 -12.47 14.10 5.44
C GLU A 79 -12.72 12.59 5.59
N PHE A 80 -11.67 11.82 5.80
CA PHE A 80 -11.77 10.36 5.93
C PHE A 80 -12.35 9.95 7.29
N ASP A 81 -13.23 8.95 7.28
CA ASP A 81 -13.88 8.44 8.49
C ASP A 81 -13.00 7.42 9.23
N VAL A 82 -12.14 6.71 8.50
CA VAL A 82 -11.25 5.70 9.05
C VAL A 82 -10.01 5.58 8.16
N ARG A 83 -8.86 5.31 8.78
CA ARG A 83 -7.60 5.03 8.08
C ARG A 83 -7.18 3.60 8.39
N PHE A 84 -6.73 2.90 7.36
CA PHE A 84 -6.26 1.52 7.47
C PHE A 84 -4.73 1.47 7.39
N LEU A 85 -4.13 0.80 8.37
CA LEU A 85 -2.69 0.56 8.42
C LEU A 85 -2.44 -0.90 8.79
N GLY A 86 -1.30 -1.46 8.39
CA GLY A 86 -0.89 -2.78 8.86
C GLY A 86 -0.67 -2.79 10.38
N ASP A 87 -0.88 -3.95 11.00
CA ASP A 87 -0.71 -4.10 12.44
C ASP A 87 0.74 -3.90 12.91
N ASP A 88 1.70 -3.96 12.00
CA ASP A 88 3.11 -3.64 12.27
C ASP A 88 3.32 -2.16 12.65
N TYR A 89 2.35 -1.29 12.40
CA TYR A 89 2.39 0.12 12.82
C TYR A 89 1.91 0.36 14.25
N ILE A 90 1.35 -0.62 14.92
CA ILE A 90 0.88 -0.46 16.31
C ILE A 90 2.04 -0.02 17.21
N GLY A 91 1.89 1.12 17.87
CA GLY A 91 2.91 1.68 18.77
C GLY A 91 4.09 2.35 18.08
N LYS A 92 4.05 2.50 16.75
CA LYS A 92 5.10 3.17 15.98
C LYS A 92 4.61 4.48 15.39
N PRO A 93 5.50 5.48 15.23
CA PRO A 93 5.11 6.73 14.58
C PRO A 93 4.85 6.52 13.08
N PHE A 94 3.91 7.28 12.55
CA PHE A 94 3.60 7.30 11.12
C PHE A 94 3.08 8.69 10.72
N THR A 95 3.14 8.99 9.44
CA THR A 95 2.67 10.28 8.92
C THR A 95 1.19 10.48 9.23
N GLY A 96 0.85 11.59 9.87
CA GLY A 96 -0.52 11.92 10.25
C GLY A 96 -1.01 11.24 11.52
N ASP A 97 -0.11 10.67 12.33
CA ASP A 97 -0.47 10.01 13.59
C ASP A 97 -1.06 10.96 14.63
N ASN A 98 -0.85 12.27 14.48
CA ASN A 98 -1.44 13.30 15.33
C ASN A 98 -2.82 13.77 14.85
N LEU A 99 -3.30 13.29 13.71
CA LEU A 99 -4.63 13.62 13.20
C LEU A 99 -5.69 12.78 13.92
N LYS A 100 -6.91 13.32 14.02
CA LYS A 100 -8.03 12.68 14.72
C LYS A 100 -8.80 11.70 13.80
N ILE A 101 -8.12 11.00 12.92
CA ILE A 101 -8.74 9.98 12.07
C ILE A 101 -8.64 8.65 12.80
N PRO A 102 -9.76 7.96 13.07
CA PRO A 102 -9.72 6.62 13.65
C PRO A 102 -8.88 5.67 12.81
N ILE A 103 -8.08 4.83 13.47
CA ILE A 103 -7.21 3.87 12.79
C ILE A 103 -7.79 2.46 12.98
N HIS A 104 -7.93 1.72 11.88
CA HIS A 104 -8.20 0.30 11.89
C HIS A 104 -6.94 -0.43 11.43
N TYR A 105 -6.37 -1.28 12.29
CA TYR A 105 -5.17 -2.03 11.97
C TYR A 105 -5.53 -3.34 11.28
N LEU A 106 -4.86 -3.59 10.15
CA LEU A 106 -5.06 -4.80 9.35
C LEU A 106 -4.07 -5.88 9.78
N SER A 107 -4.56 -7.10 10.00
CA SER A 107 -3.71 -8.23 10.35
C SER A 107 -2.80 -8.61 9.19
N ARG A 108 -1.55 -8.90 9.50
CA ARG A 108 -0.56 -9.39 8.53
C ARG A 108 -0.25 -10.87 8.72
N ASP A 109 -1.13 -11.59 9.43
CA ASP A 109 -0.96 -13.01 9.72
C ASP A 109 -1.11 -13.93 8.50
N HIS A 110 -1.59 -13.39 7.36
CA HIS A 110 -1.65 -14.12 6.09
C HIS A 110 -0.27 -14.52 5.55
N GLY A 111 0.82 -13.97 6.11
CA GLY A 111 2.19 -14.32 5.75
C GLY A 111 2.72 -13.73 4.44
N TRP A 112 1.89 -13.01 3.70
CA TRP A 112 2.32 -12.36 2.47
C TRP A 112 3.05 -11.05 2.74
N SER A 113 4.13 -10.80 1.98
CA SER A 113 4.77 -9.49 1.91
C SER A 113 5.30 -9.27 0.50
N THR A 114 5.32 -8.03 0.04
CA THR A 114 5.82 -7.67 -1.28
C THR A 114 7.29 -8.03 -1.43
N THR A 115 8.10 -7.80 -0.39
CA THR A 115 9.52 -8.14 -0.39
C THR A 115 9.73 -9.64 -0.57
N LYS A 116 9.01 -10.48 0.19
CA LYS A 116 9.09 -11.93 0.06
C LYS A 116 8.63 -12.40 -1.31
N PHE A 117 7.57 -11.81 -1.83
CA PHE A 117 7.02 -12.16 -3.14
C PHE A 117 8.01 -11.83 -4.26
N LYS A 118 8.61 -10.65 -4.24
CA LYS A 118 9.65 -10.24 -5.20
C LYS A 118 10.83 -11.20 -5.14
N LYS A 119 11.24 -11.60 -3.95
CA LYS A 119 12.35 -12.54 -3.75
C LYS A 119 12.02 -13.91 -4.35
N LEU A 120 10.83 -14.42 -4.14
CA LEU A 120 10.38 -15.70 -4.72
C LEU A 120 10.37 -15.65 -6.25
N ILE A 121 9.91 -14.54 -6.83
CA ILE A 121 9.92 -14.34 -8.28
C ILE A 121 11.35 -14.35 -8.82
N ALA A 122 12.26 -13.60 -8.17
CA ALA A 122 13.67 -13.53 -8.56
C ALA A 122 14.34 -14.91 -8.48
N GLU A 123 14.13 -15.64 -7.40
CA GLU A 123 14.68 -17.00 -7.20
C GLU A 123 14.14 -17.97 -8.26
N SER A 124 12.85 -17.89 -8.58
CA SER A 124 12.24 -18.72 -9.61
C SER A 124 12.86 -18.46 -10.99
N TYR A 125 13.09 -17.19 -11.32
CA TYR A 125 13.72 -16.80 -12.57
C TYR A 125 15.18 -17.27 -12.64
N GLU A 126 15.97 -17.08 -11.58
CA GLU A 126 17.35 -17.53 -11.50
C GLU A 126 17.47 -19.04 -11.66
N LYS A 127 16.61 -19.83 -10.99
CA LYS A 127 16.54 -21.28 -11.13
C LYS A 127 16.29 -21.69 -12.59
N SER A 128 15.33 -21.02 -13.24
CA SER A 128 14.99 -21.29 -14.64
C SER A 128 16.16 -20.99 -15.57
N SER A 129 16.93 -19.91 -15.31
CA SER A 129 18.10 -19.50 -16.10
C SER A 129 19.27 -20.45 -15.96
N ASN A 130 19.40 -21.13 -14.81
CA ASN A 130 20.52 -22.03 -14.48
C ASN A 130 20.24 -23.49 -14.86
N SER A 131 19.07 -23.78 -15.35
CA SER A 131 18.70 -25.14 -15.80
C SER A 131 18.88 -25.36 -17.35
#